data_63000e0627624623032b88fb92cebf08
#
_entry.id   63000e0627624623032b88fb92cebf08
#
_cell.length_a   1.000
_cell.length_b   1.000
_cell.length_c   1.000
_cell.angle_alpha   90.00
_cell.angle_beta   90.00
_cell.angle_gamma   90.00
#
_symmetry.space_group_name_H-M   'P 1'
#
loop_
_entity.id
_entity.type
_entity.pdbx_description
1 polymer ?
#
loop_
_entity_poly.entity_id
_entity_poly.type
_entity_poly.pdbx_seq_one_letter_code
_entity_poly.pdbx_strand_id
1 'polypeptide(L)'
;MSGLLTALMIGVLSTPGRAEVAQEASEPAKRPNILFILADDQSPFDLKVYNPNSILDTPNLDRLASEGVVLDGAYQMGSWSGAVCTPSRHMIMSGRTVWHLPGSTPKAKDKAARPNEAELIPKNLADQTLAAVFNRAGYDTMRTCKRGNSYKAANQKFTVVHEAVKRGPTDETGSAWHADRVLDYLQQREVDEDRDPFLIYFGFSHPHDTRDGKSHLNEKYGAVNHTDRNSLPPANDKQPQLPVNYLPEHPFPHGHPNLRDEVAVSGVWKRRDERTIRNEIGREFACSENIDIQIGRVLEKLEQLGELNNTYIVYTADHGMAIGRHGLQGKQNLYQHTWRVPFIAKGPGIPAGTRAIGNTYLLDTLATLCDLAGVETPATNEGISFRKVLQGQQSTIRDTLFGVYCGGTKPGMRCVKKGDWKLVKFDVLNGKVRKTQLFNLKENPHEFLTQHHDENLSDELGISPTADQRNLADDPRFAEKRAELEALLLSEMVRLDDPYRLWDQP
;
A
#
# COMPACT_ATOMS: atom_id res chain seq x y z
N MET A 1 -28.69 89.36 56.91
CA MET A 1 -27.50 88.53 57.06
C MET A 1 -27.81 87.21 56.37
N SER A 2 -27.08 86.91 55.41
CA SER A 2 -27.28 85.91 54.35
C SER A 2 -27.29 84.48 54.85
N GLY A 3 -28.27 83.68 54.40
CA GLY A 3 -28.30 82.21 54.52
C GLY A 3 -28.39 81.63 53.17
N LEU A 4 -27.39 80.85 52.78
CA LEU A 4 -27.25 80.12 51.52
C LEU A 4 -28.05 78.81 51.62
N LEU A 5 -29.01 78.59 50.66
CA LEU A 5 -29.60 77.28 50.42
C LEU A 5 -28.74 76.47 49.46
N THR A 6 -28.31 75.32 49.88
CA THR A 6 -27.56 74.35 49.00
C THR A 6 -28.60 73.35 48.49
N ALA A 7 -28.80 73.35 47.17
CA ALA A 7 -29.66 72.32 46.50
C ALA A 7 -28.84 71.04 46.16
N LEU A 8 -29.33 69.93 46.66
CA LEU A 8 -28.76 68.58 46.39
C LEU A 8 -29.35 68.04 45.07
N MET A 9 -28.50 67.90 44.02
CA MET A 9 -28.85 67.20 42.79
C MET A 9 -28.56 65.70 42.96
N ILE A 10 -29.58 64.88 42.84
CA ILE A 10 -29.44 63.41 42.77
C ILE A 10 -29.23 63.06 41.30
N GLY A 11 -28.02 62.68 40.94
CA GLY A 11 -27.70 62.13 39.61
C GLY A 11 -28.12 60.65 39.51
N VAL A 12 -29.03 60.36 38.60
CA VAL A 12 -29.38 58.98 38.23
C VAL A 12 -28.32 58.45 37.29
N LEU A 13 -27.47 57.52 37.77
CA LEU A 13 -26.53 56.77 36.97
C LEU A 13 -27.30 55.67 36.20
N SER A 14 -27.49 55.84 34.90
CA SER A 14 -27.95 54.80 33.98
C SER A 14 -26.79 53.87 33.68
N THR A 15 -26.84 52.62 34.10
CA THR A 15 -25.90 51.54 33.69
C THR A 15 -26.16 51.21 32.22
N PRO A 16 -25.10 51.10 31.38
CA PRO A 16 -25.24 50.65 30.03
C PRO A 16 -25.56 49.16 30.02
N GLY A 17 -26.69 48.79 29.41
CA GLY A 17 -27.09 47.41 29.18
C GLY A 17 -25.95 46.67 28.36
N ARG A 18 -25.48 45.60 28.95
CA ARG A 18 -24.57 44.63 28.29
C ARG A 18 -25.34 43.95 27.20
N ALA A 19 -25.13 44.32 25.95
CA ALA A 19 -25.61 43.53 24.81
C ALA A 19 -25.00 42.13 24.91
N GLU A 20 -25.81 41.11 25.18
CA GLU A 20 -25.45 39.72 24.98
C GLU A 20 -25.27 39.54 23.48
N VAL A 21 -23.99 39.40 23.08
CA VAL A 21 -23.63 38.89 21.74
C VAL A 21 -24.08 37.43 21.73
N ALA A 22 -25.22 37.15 21.09
CA ALA A 22 -25.60 35.80 20.80
C ALA A 22 -24.45 35.16 20.03
N GLN A 23 -23.74 34.22 20.66
CA GLN A 23 -22.78 33.36 20.02
C GLN A 23 -23.58 32.51 19.04
N GLU A 24 -23.51 32.85 17.74
CA GLU A 24 -24.04 31.95 16.70
C GLU A 24 -23.42 30.58 16.95
N ALA A 25 -24.27 29.59 17.25
CA ALA A 25 -23.87 28.22 17.36
C ALA A 25 -23.29 27.85 15.99
N SER A 26 -21.97 27.71 15.90
CA SER A 26 -21.31 27.22 14.69
C SER A 26 -21.97 25.89 14.33
N GLU A 27 -22.46 25.76 13.09
CA GLU A 27 -22.95 24.48 12.59
C GLU A 27 -21.90 23.40 12.92
N PRO A 28 -22.32 22.22 13.39
CA PRO A 28 -21.39 21.14 13.66
C PRO A 28 -20.56 20.86 12.39
N ALA A 29 -19.25 20.88 12.54
CA ALA A 29 -18.34 20.66 11.41
C ALA A 29 -18.75 19.39 10.65
N LYS A 30 -18.97 19.51 9.33
CA LYS A 30 -19.36 18.40 8.48
C LYS A 30 -18.34 17.28 8.61
N ARG A 31 -18.79 16.05 8.92
CA ARG A 31 -17.89 14.90 9.00
C ARG A 31 -17.22 14.66 7.63
N PRO A 32 -15.90 14.34 7.59
CA PRO A 32 -15.20 14.15 6.33
C PRO A 32 -15.61 12.85 5.65
N ASN A 33 -15.65 12.86 4.32
CA ASN A 33 -15.76 11.67 3.51
C ASN A 33 -14.39 10.97 3.39
N ILE A 34 -14.42 9.71 2.95
CA ILE A 34 -13.22 8.92 2.71
C ILE A 34 -13.27 8.27 1.33
N LEU A 35 -12.26 8.52 0.50
CA LEU A 35 -12.00 7.82 -0.75
C LEU A 35 -10.68 7.04 -0.60
N PHE A 36 -10.78 5.74 -0.34
CA PHE A 36 -9.64 4.84 -0.24
C PHE A 36 -9.42 4.12 -1.56
N ILE A 37 -8.35 4.46 -2.27
CA ILE A 37 -8.01 3.97 -3.60
C ILE A 37 -6.94 2.90 -3.49
N LEU A 38 -7.17 1.71 -4.06
CA LEU A 38 -6.27 0.57 -3.98
C LEU A 38 -5.96 0.00 -5.35
N ALA A 39 -4.71 0.15 -5.81
CA ALA A 39 -4.18 -0.59 -6.96
C ALA A 39 -3.82 -2.04 -6.58
N ASP A 40 -3.79 -2.94 -7.56
CA ASP A 40 -3.48 -4.35 -7.41
C ASP A 40 -2.13 -4.64 -8.08
N ASP A 41 -1.08 -4.92 -7.31
CA ASP A 41 0.28 -5.22 -7.81
C ASP A 41 1.09 -4.00 -8.31
N GLN A 42 1.10 -2.85 -7.63
CA GLN A 42 1.89 -1.70 -8.07
C GLN A 42 3.09 -1.40 -7.18
N SER A 43 4.27 -1.40 -7.78
CA SER A 43 5.50 -0.98 -7.11
C SER A 43 5.57 0.55 -6.99
N PRO A 44 6.07 1.10 -5.86
CA PRO A 44 6.31 2.53 -5.77
C PRO A 44 7.35 3.01 -6.81
N PHE A 45 8.28 2.16 -7.21
CA PHE A 45 9.33 2.52 -8.18
C PHE A 45 8.81 2.74 -9.62
N ASP A 46 7.55 2.45 -9.89
CA ASP A 46 6.93 2.69 -11.19
C ASP A 46 6.38 4.13 -11.31
N LEU A 47 6.04 4.76 -10.19
CA LEU A 47 5.46 6.11 -10.12
C LEU A 47 6.55 7.19 -10.08
N LYS A 48 6.37 8.29 -10.86
CA LYS A 48 7.27 9.46 -10.86
C LYS A 48 7.49 10.05 -9.48
N VAL A 49 6.47 10.03 -8.63
CA VAL A 49 6.52 10.50 -7.23
C VAL A 49 7.64 9.82 -6.43
N TYR A 50 7.99 8.57 -6.74
CA TYR A 50 9.05 7.79 -6.07
C TYR A 50 10.28 7.55 -6.96
N ASN A 51 10.11 7.64 -8.27
CA ASN A 51 11.15 7.43 -9.28
C ASN A 51 11.05 8.50 -10.36
N PRO A 52 11.76 9.62 -10.23
CA PRO A 52 11.68 10.72 -11.20
C PRO A 52 12.02 10.33 -12.65
N ASN A 53 12.73 9.21 -12.84
CA ASN A 53 13.10 8.70 -14.16
C ASN A 53 12.00 7.82 -14.80
N SER A 54 10.91 7.54 -14.08
CA SER A 54 9.79 6.79 -14.66
C SER A 54 9.13 7.58 -15.78
N ILE A 55 8.86 6.90 -16.89
CA ILE A 55 8.08 7.47 -18.00
C ILE A 55 6.57 7.23 -17.85
N LEU A 56 6.15 6.53 -16.79
CA LEU A 56 4.74 6.33 -16.50
C LEU A 56 4.05 7.69 -16.25
N ASP A 57 2.98 7.93 -16.96
CA ASP A 57 2.24 9.19 -16.90
C ASP A 57 1.02 9.07 -15.99
N THR A 58 1.08 9.75 -14.84
CA THR A 58 0.06 9.68 -13.79
C THR A 58 -0.26 11.07 -13.23
N PRO A 59 -0.80 12.00 -14.07
CA PRO A 59 -0.98 13.38 -13.67
C PRO A 59 -1.92 13.58 -12.47
N ASN A 60 -2.90 12.70 -12.27
CA ASN A 60 -3.83 12.80 -11.16
C ASN A 60 -3.19 12.35 -9.84
N LEU A 61 -2.35 11.31 -9.86
CA LEU A 61 -1.55 10.91 -8.69
C LEU A 61 -0.46 11.93 -8.37
N ASP A 62 0.18 12.53 -9.40
CA ASP A 62 1.14 13.61 -9.22
C ASP A 62 0.47 14.85 -8.60
N ARG A 63 -0.77 15.17 -9.03
CA ARG A 63 -1.60 16.22 -8.42
C ARG A 63 -1.90 15.89 -6.95
N LEU A 64 -2.36 14.69 -6.63
CA LEU A 64 -2.63 14.27 -5.25
C LEU A 64 -1.37 14.36 -4.38
N ALA A 65 -0.21 13.98 -4.89
CA ALA A 65 1.06 14.09 -4.19
C ALA A 65 1.46 15.55 -3.93
N SER A 66 1.24 16.44 -4.90
CA SER A 66 1.54 17.87 -4.77
C SER A 66 0.58 18.60 -3.83
N GLU A 67 -0.66 18.14 -3.72
CA GLU A 67 -1.70 18.70 -2.86
C GLU A 67 -1.82 18.00 -1.48
N GLY A 68 -1.00 16.99 -1.23
CA GLY A 68 -1.05 16.17 -0.02
C GLY A 68 0.31 15.76 0.50
N VAL A 69 0.39 14.58 1.11
CA VAL A 69 1.60 13.99 1.69
C VAL A 69 1.94 12.67 1.00
N VAL A 70 3.22 12.45 0.77
CA VAL A 70 3.78 11.19 0.27
C VAL A 70 4.53 10.49 1.40
N LEU A 71 4.25 9.21 1.64
CA LEU A 71 5.02 8.39 2.57
C LEU A 71 6.07 7.57 1.82
N ASP A 72 7.34 7.69 2.23
CA ASP A 72 8.45 6.91 1.65
C ASP A 72 8.50 5.47 2.16
N GLY A 73 7.93 5.21 3.32
CA GLY A 73 7.98 3.94 4.02
C GLY A 73 6.59 3.42 4.39
N ALA A 74 5.77 3.09 3.41
CA ALA A 74 4.56 2.30 3.63
C ALA A 74 4.81 0.87 3.15
N TYR A 75 4.38 -0.13 3.94
CA TYR A 75 4.71 -1.53 3.72
C TYR A 75 3.50 -2.44 3.91
N GLN A 76 3.46 -3.52 3.18
CA GLN A 76 2.64 -4.68 3.54
C GLN A 76 3.45 -5.61 4.46
N MET A 77 2.80 -6.39 5.33
CA MET A 77 3.53 -7.23 6.29
C MET A 77 3.96 -8.58 5.73
N GLY A 78 3.46 -8.96 4.56
CA GLY A 78 3.79 -10.21 3.90
C GLY A 78 2.63 -11.20 3.82
N SER A 79 2.96 -12.48 3.60
CA SER A 79 1.96 -13.48 3.28
C SER A 79 2.33 -14.89 3.75
N TRP A 80 1.33 -15.60 4.30
CA TRP A 80 1.37 -17.05 4.49
C TRP A 80 0.92 -17.82 3.24
N SER A 81 0.33 -17.13 2.26
CA SER A 81 -0.28 -17.66 1.05
C SER A 81 0.54 -17.31 -0.19
N GLY A 82 0.44 -18.09 -1.25
CA GLY A 82 0.99 -17.75 -2.56
C GLY A 82 0.40 -16.48 -3.15
N ALA A 83 -0.89 -16.18 -2.87
CA ALA A 83 -1.56 -14.95 -3.26
C ALA A 83 -1.36 -13.87 -2.20
N VAL A 84 -0.33 -13.04 -2.33
CA VAL A 84 0.02 -11.96 -1.38
C VAL A 84 -1.12 -10.96 -1.17
N CYS A 85 -1.95 -10.71 -2.17
CA CYS A 85 -3.13 -9.84 -2.07
C CYS A 85 -4.09 -10.26 -0.94
N THR A 86 -4.26 -11.58 -0.69
CA THR A 86 -5.20 -12.07 0.33
C THR A 86 -4.87 -11.54 1.72
N PRO A 87 -3.70 -11.82 2.31
CA PRO A 87 -3.38 -11.28 3.64
C PRO A 87 -3.28 -9.75 3.66
N SER A 88 -2.73 -9.13 2.61
CA SER A 88 -2.64 -7.68 2.56
C SER A 88 -4.02 -7.01 2.66
N ARG A 89 -5.00 -7.48 1.88
CA ARG A 89 -6.38 -6.95 1.94
C ARG A 89 -7.09 -7.30 3.25
N HIS A 90 -6.77 -8.46 3.86
CA HIS A 90 -7.25 -8.78 5.20
C HIS A 90 -6.70 -7.79 6.24
N MET A 91 -5.39 -7.47 6.16
CA MET A 91 -4.75 -6.49 7.05
C MET A 91 -5.38 -5.10 6.91
N ILE A 92 -5.57 -4.60 5.69
CA ILE A 92 -6.23 -3.30 5.42
C ILE A 92 -7.62 -3.25 6.06
N MET A 93 -8.42 -4.32 5.88
CA MET A 93 -9.81 -4.35 6.34
C MET A 93 -9.93 -4.50 7.85
N SER A 94 -9.03 -5.23 8.51
CA SER A 94 -9.19 -5.63 9.92
C SER A 94 -8.22 -4.96 10.89
N GLY A 95 -7.15 -4.31 10.40
CA GLY A 95 -6.09 -3.77 11.24
C GLY A 95 -5.30 -4.83 12.02
N ARG A 96 -5.28 -6.09 11.55
CA ARG A 96 -4.63 -7.22 12.23
C ARG A 96 -3.31 -7.56 11.58
N THR A 97 -2.36 -8.05 12.37
CA THR A 97 -1.06 -8.53 11.89
C THR A 97 -1.19 -9.84 11.10
N VAL A 98 -0.17 -10.15 10.31
CA VAL A 98 -0.20 -11.24 9.32
C VAL A 98 -0.62 -12.60 9.88
N TRP A 99 -0.23 -12.93 11.12
CA TRP A 99 -0.53 -14.22 11.72
C TRP A 99 -1.86 -14.25 12.51
N HIS A 100 -2.52 -13.12 12.67
CA HIS A 100 -3.79 -12.96 13.40
C HIS A 100 -4.99 -12.79 12.45
N LEU A 101 -4.87 -13.34 11.25
CA LEU A 101 -5.87 -13.24 10.18
C LEU A 101 -6.51 -14.59 9.86
N PRO A 102 -7.77 -14.62 9.43
CA PRO A 102 -8.40 -15.84 8.95
C PRO A 102 -7.59 -16.51 7.83
N GLY A 103 -7.30 -17.79 7.98
CA GLY A 103 -6.53 -18.59 7.01
C GLY A 103 -5.02 -18.57 7.23
N SER A 104 -4.49 -17.84 8.22
CA SER A 104 -3.06 -17.83 8.56
C SER A 104 -2.58 -19.04 9.34
N THR A 105 -3.51 -19.88 9.86
CA THR A 105 -3.22 -21.01 10.72
C THR A 105 -2.43 -22.08 9.98
N PRO A 106 -1.24 -22.48 10.48
CA PRO A 106 -0.50 -23.60 9.93
C PRO A 106 -1.24 -24.93 10.10
N LYS A 107 -1.03 -25.84 9.17
CA LYS A 107 -1.47 -27.25 9.36
C LYS A 107 -0.75 -27.84 10.56
N ALA A 108 -1.42 -28.77 11.29
CA ALA A 108 -0.95 -29.32 12.56
C ALA A 108 0.51 -29.84 12.56
N LYS A 109 0.99 -30.39 11.44
CA LYS A 109 2.35 -30.89 11.24
C LYS A 109 3.45 -29.83 11.16
N ASP A 110 3.06 -28.56 10.95
CA ASP A 110 3.98 -27.45 10.71
C ASP A 110 4.14 -26.54 11.95
N LYS A 111 3.57 -26.93 13.11
CA LYS A 111 3.44 -26.05 14.28
C LYS A 111 4.70 -26.01 15.17
N ALA A 112 5.24 -24.81 15.40
CA ALA A 112 5.84 -24.47 16.69
C ALA A 112 4.73 -24.24 17.73
N ALA A 113 5.07 -24.28 19.05
CA ALA A 113 4.11 -23.96 20.10
C ALA A 113 3.52 -22.54 19.86
N ARG A 114 2.20 -22.47 19.80
CA ARG A 114 1.47 -21.26 19.45
C ARG A 114 0.29 -21.08 20.43
N PRO A 115 -0.10 -19.83 20.77
CA PRO A 115 -1.35 -19.57 21.47
C PRO A 115 -2.54 -20.21 20.76
N ASN A 116 -3.62 -20.44 21.48
CA ASN A 116 -4.83 -21.01 20.91
C ASN A 116 -5.32 -20.10 19.76
N GLU A 117 -5.55 -20.69 18.58
CA GLU A 117 -5.99 -19.94 17.38
C GLU A 117 -7.25 -19.11 17.64
N ALA A 118 -8.17 -19.61 18.47
CA ALA A 118 -9.39 -18.89 18.84
C ALA A 118 -9.12 -17.59 19.61
N GLU A 119 -7.95 -17.47 20.24
CA GLU A 119 -7.51 -16.25 20.93
C GLU A 119 -6.86 -15.26 19.96
N LEU A 120 -6.15 -15.78 18.96
CA LEU A 120 -5.48 -14.96 17.93
C LEU A 120 -6.47 -14.40 16.90
N ILE A 121 -7.53 -15.12 16.56
CA ILE A 121 -8.49 -14.73 15.52
C ILE A 121 -9.90 -14.66 16.11
N PRO A 122 -10.37 -13.48 16.52
CA PRO A 122 -11.71 -13.30 17.08
C PRO A 122 -12.80 -13.80 16.14
N LYS A 123 -13.76 -14.57 16.66
CA LYS A 123 -14.88 -15.12 15.86
C LYS A 123 -15.72 -14.05 15.17
N ASN A 124 -15.86 -12.87 15.78
CA ASN A 124 -16.61 -11.73 15.26
C ASN A 124 -15.73 -10.73 14.50
N LEU A 125 -14.53 -11.12 14.06
CA LEU A 125 -13.59 -10.20 13.41
C LEU A 125 -14.19 -9.48 12.19
N ALA A 126 -15.09 -10.14 11.44
CA ALA A 126 -15.76 -9.52 10.31
C ALA A 126 -16.59 -8.29 10.70
N ASP A 127 -17.17 -8.27 11.91
CA ASP A 127 -17.95 -7.16 12.45
C ASP A 127 -17.08 -6.01 13.01
N GLN A 128 -15.77 -6.22 13.03
CA GLN A 128 -14.76 -5.25 13.49
C GLN A 128 -13.90 -4.73 12.33
N THR A 129 -14.34 -4.95 11.09
CA THR A 129 -13.63 -4.51 9.89
C THR A 129 -14.07 -3.13 9.41
N LEU A 130 -13.30 -2.55 8.52
CA LEU A 130 -13.44 -1.18 8.02
C LEU A 130 -14.90 -0.77 7.75
N ALA A 131 -15.61 -1.48 6.86
CA ALA A 131 -17.00 -1.14 6.55
C ALA A 131 -17.93 -1.29 7.75
N ALA A 132 -17.82 -2.37 8.55
CA ALA A 132 -18.66 -2.59 9.70
C ALA A 132 -18.51 -1.50 10.78
N VAL A 133 -17.27 -1.02 10.97
CA VAL A 133 -16.95 0.07 11.92
C VAL A 133 -17.56 1.38 11.43
N PHE A 134 -17.35 1.73 10.16
CA PHE A 134 -17.87 2.98 9.61
C PHE A 134 -19.39 3.00 9.46
N ASN A 135 -20.04 1.88 9.11
CA ASN A 135 -21.50 1.76 9.13
C ASN A 135 -22.07 2.07 10.51
N ARG A 136 -21.48 1.51 11.59
CA ARG A 136 -21.93 1.81 12.96
C ARG A 136 -21.74 3.27 13.35
N ALA A 137 -20.78 3.94 12.74
CA ALA A 137 -20.52 5.36 12.93
C ALA A 137 -21.42 6.26 12.05
N GLY A 138 -22.36 5.69 11.28
CA GLY A 138 -23.27 6.43 10.41
C GLY A 138 -22.61 6.96 9.15
N TYR A 139 -21.70 6.19 8.56
CA TYR A 139 -21.19 6.39 7.22
C TYR A 139 -21.91 5.45 6.26
N ASP A 140 -22.16 5.91 5.06
CA ASP A 140 -22.48 5.03 3.97
C ASP A 140 -21.22 4.41 3.40
N THR A 141 -21.22 3.09 3.19
CA THR A 141 -20.04 2.39 2.74
C THR A 141 -20.24 1.74 1.37
N MET A 142 -19.35 2.05 0.44
CA MET A 142 -19.36 1.49 -0.91
C MET A 142 -18.03 0.81 -1.20
N ARG A 143 -18.09 -0.31 -1.87
CA ARG A 143 -16.90 -1.01 -2.36
C ARG A 143 -17.03 -1.39 -3.82
N THR A 144 -15.99 -1.07 -4.61
CA THR A 144 -15.73 -1.71 -5.90
C THR A 144 -14.32 -2.30 -5.90
N CYS A 145 -14.16 -3.55 -6.36
CA CYS A 145 -12.85 -4.21 -6.44
C CYS A 145 -12.98 -5.56 -7.17
N LYS A 146 -11.85 -6.21 -7.42
CA LYS A 146 -11.85 -7.62 -7.82
C LYS A 146 -12.49 -8.50 -6.74
N ARG A 147 -13.16 -9.59 -7.14
CA ARG A 147 -13.85 -10.54 -6.26
C ARG A 147 -12.88 -11.44 -5.48
N GLY A 148 -11.86 -11.94 -6.15
CA GLY A 148 -10.93 -12.92 -5.61
C GLY A 148 -9.82 -12.31 -4.73
N ASN A 149 -9.12 -13.19 -3.99
CA ASN A 149 -7.96 -12.84 -3.16
C ASN A 149 -8.22 -11.66 -2.23
N SER A 150 -9.34 -11.69 -1.50
CA SER A 150 -9.76 -10.64 -0.58
C SER A 150 -10.48 -11.22 0.63
N TYR A 151 -10.78 -10.38 1.63
CA TYR A 151 -11.49 -10.80 2.85
C TYR A 151 -13.01 -10.81 2.61
N LYS A 152 -13.56 -11.92 2.12
CA LYS A 152 -14.97 -12.04 1.73
C LYS A 152 -15.94 -11.60 2.83
N ALA A 153 -15.73 -12.03 4.09
CA ALA A 153 -16.64 -11.69 5.19
C ALA A 153 -16.61 -10.18 5.51
N ALA A 154 -15.47 -9.51 5.38
CA ALA A 154 -15.35 -8.06 5.51
C ALA A 154 -15.99 -7.32 4.31
N ASN A 155 -15.79 -7.83 3.09
CA ASN A 155 -16.39 -7.23 1.89
C ASN A 155 -17.92 -7.18 1.95
N GLN A 156 -18.54 -8.20 2.56
CA GLN A 156 -20.00 -8.30 2.73
C GLN A 156 -20.57 -7.32 3.77
N LYS A 157 -19.71 -6.57 4.47
CA LYS A 157 -20.14 -5.54 5.43
C LYS A 157 -20.37 -4.17 4.79
N PHE A 158 -19.90 -3.96 3.55
CA PHE A 158 -20.23 -2.74 2.81
C PHE A 158 -21.71 -2.72 2.44
N THR A 159 -22.34 -1.55 2.49
CA THR A 159 -23.78 -1.38 2.14
C THR A 159 -23.97 -1.53 0.63
N VAL A 160 -23.01 -1.03 -0.16
CA VAL A 160 -23.00 -1.19 -1.63
C VAL A 160 -21.74 -1.95 -2.05
N VAL A 161 -21.91 -3.06 -2.79
CA VAL A 161 -20.80 -3.93 -3.22
C VAL A 161 -20.87 -4.20 -4.71
N HIS A 162 -19.81 -3.82 -5.41
CA HIS A 162 -19.59 -4.15 -6.81
C HIS A 162 -18.27 -4.92 -6.95
N GLU A 163 -18.33 -6.17 -7.41
CA GLU A 163 -17.17 -7.05 -7.53
C GLU A 163 -16.94 -7.48 -8.97
N ALA A 164 -15.79 -7.11 -9.56
CA ALA A 164 -15.37 -7.63 -10.86
C ALA A 164 -14.99 -9.09 -10.74
N VAL A 165 -15.56 -9.92 -11.60
CA VAL A 165 -15.27 -11.37 -11.68
C VAL A 165 -14.25 -11.70 -12.76
N LYS A 166 -13.99 -10.78 -13.66
CA LYS A 166 -12.99 -10.87 -14.73
C LYS A 166 -12.04 -9.67 -14.64
N ARG A 167 -10.87 -9.81 -15.19
CA ARG A 167 -9.94 -8.71 -15.49
C ARG A 167 -9.93 -8.56 -16.99
N GLY A 168 -9.80 -7.36 -17.46
CA GLY A 168 -9.72 -7.16 -18.89
C GLY A 168 -9.67 -5.69 -19.27
N PRO A 169 -9.34 -5.41 -20.53
CA PRO A 169 -9.29 -4.07 -21.08
C PRO A 169 -10.67 -3.48 -21.34
N THR A 170 -11.73 -4.30 -21.18
CA THR A 170 -13.10 -3.90 -21.49
C THR A 170 -13.65 -2.93 -20.44
N ASP A 171 -14.57 -2.08 -20.88
CA ASP A 171 -15.26 -1.14 -19.99
C ASP A 171 -16.15 -1.86 -18.95
N GLU A 172 -16.48 -3.15 -19.20
CA GLU A 172 -17.32 -3.98 -18.32
C GLU A 172 -16.60 -4.55 -17.10
N THR A 173 -15.26 -4.70 -17.13
CA THR A 173 -14.51 -5.37 -16.07
C THR A 173 -13.17 -4.72 -15.75
N GLY A 174 -12.75 -3.75 -16.55
CA GLY A 174 -11.48 -3.03 -16.39
C GLY A 174 -11.55 -1.86 -15.43
N SER A 175 -10.51 -1.03 -15.46
CA SER A 175 -10.41 0.13 -14.55
C SER A 175 -11.55 1.13 -14.73
N ALA A 176 -12.05 1.32 -15.97
CA ALA A 176 -13.19 2.21 -16.25
C ALA A 176 -14.47 1.71 -15.57
N TRP A 177 -14.76 0.40 -15.62
CA TRP A 177 -15.93 -0.17 -14.94
C TRP A 177 -15.92 0.12 -13.43
N HIS A 178 -14.77 0.02 -12.77
CA HIS A 178 -14.66 0.34 -11.33
C HIS A 178 -14.98 1.82 -11.07
N ALA A 179 -14.48 2.72 -11.92
CA ALA A 179 -14.78 4.15 -11.80
C ALA A 179 -16.27 4.44 -12.06
N ASP A 180 -16.88 3.82 -13.08
CA ASP A 180 -18.30 3.98 -13.39
C ASP A 180 -19.18 3.59 -12.18
N ARG A 181 -18.85 2.50 -11.47
CA ARG A 181 -19.58 2.12 -10.25
C ARG A 181 -19.48 3.18 -9.15
N VAL A 182 -18.33 3.83 -8.99
CA VAL A 182 -18.15 4.94 -8.03
C VAL A 182 -18.93 6.16 -8.47
N LEU A 183 -18.89 6.51 -9.76
CA LEU A 183 -19.61 7.65 -10.33
C LEU A 183 -21.13 7.47 -10.23
N ASP A 184 -21.63 6.27 -10.55
CA ASP A 184 -23.05 5.92 -10.39
C ASP A 184 -23.50 6.06 -8.93
N TYR A 185 -22.69 5.57 -7.99
CA TYR A 185 -22.97 5.69 -6.56
C TYR A 185 -23.03 7.16 -6.11
N LEU A 186 -22.05 7.98 -6.50
CA LEU A 186 -22.05 9.41 -6.17
C LEU A 186 -23.23 10.15 -6.82
N GLN A 187 -23.59 9.80 -8.04
CA GLN A 187 -24.75 10.39 -8.72
C GLN A 187 -26.07 10.00 -8.05
N GLN A 188 -26.22 8.74 -7.61
CA GLN A 188 -27.44 8.30 -6.92
C GLN A 188 -27.63 9.03 -5.60
N ARG A 189 -26.56 9.28 -4.83
CA ARG A 189 -26.61 10.05 -3.59
C ARG A 189 -27.10 11.49 -3.83
N GLU A 190 -26.71 12.12 -4.96
CA GLU A 190 -27.22 13.44 -5.33
C GLU A 190 -28.72 13.41 -5.63
N VAL A 191 -29.19 12.37 -6.34
CA VAL A 191 -30.62 12.18 -6.65
C VAL A 191 -31.44 11.97 -5.39
N ASP A 192 -30.89 11.22 -4.43
CA ASP A 192 -31.56 10.90 -3.17
C ASP A 192 -31.39 12.01 -2.10
N GLU A 193 -30.69 13.09 -2.43
CA GLU A 193 -30.33 14.20 -1.52
C GLU A 193 -29.62 13.70 -0.25
N ASP A 194 -28.90 12.57 -0.36
CA ASP A 194 -28.16 11.96 0.75
C ASP A 194 -26.91 12.77 1.09
N ARG A 195 -26.84 13.25 2.34
CA ARG A 195 -25.74 14.10 2.87
C ARG A 195 -24.95 13.43 4.00
N ASP A 196 -25.21 12.16 4.27
CA ASP A 196 -24.40 11.40 5.23
C ASP A 196 -22.96 11.26 4.70
N PRO A 197 -21.94 11.20 5.56
CA PRO A 197 -20.58 10.99 5.10
C PRO A 197 -20.43 9.59 4.48
N PHE A 198 -19.59 9.46 3.48
CA PHE A 198 -19.34 8.18 2.83
C PHE A 198 -17.90 7.68 3.03
N LEU A 199 -17.76 6.35 2.98
CA LEU A 199 -16.49 5.67 2.81
C LEU A 199 -16.56 4.83 1.53
N ILE A 200 -15.78 5.22 0.52
CA ILE A 200 -15.64 4.48 -0.72
C ILE A 200 -14.32 3.72 -0.74
N TYR A 201 -14.39 2.38 -0.82
CA TYR A 201 -13.24 1.53 -1.11
C TYR A 201 -13.16 1.32 -2.62
N PHE A 202 -12.40 2.16 -3.29
CA PHE A 202 -12.20 2.18 -4.72
C PHE A 202 -11.01 1.30 -5.10
N GLY A 203 -11.23 0.00 -5.23
CA GLY A 203 -10.22 -0.98 -5.57
C GLY A 203 -10.25 -1.34 -7.04
N PHE A 204 -9.07 -1.45 -7.63
CA PHE A 204 -8.88 -1.90 -9.00
C PHE A 204 -8.54 -3.39 -9.09
N SER A 205 -8.61 -3.94 -10.30
CA SER A 205 -8.14 -5.28 -10.66
C SER A 205 -6.78 -5.23 -11.38
N HIS A 206 -6.36 -4.07 -11.86
CA HIS A 206 -5.08 -3.77 -12.49
C HIS A 206 -4.15 -3.00 -11.52
N PRO A 207 -2.83 -2.97 -11.79
CA PRO A 207 -2.08 -3.58 -12.91
C PRO A 207 -1.74 -5.07 -12.73
N HIS A 208 -2.47 -5.82 -11.90
CA HIS A 208 -2.30 -7.27 -11.79
C HIS A 208 -2.41 -7.95 -13.18
N ASP A 209 -1.65 -9.01 -13.41
CA ASP A 209 -1.73 -9.78 -14.65
C ASP A 209 -3.14 -10.43 -14.85
N THR A 210 -3.64 -10.60 -16.05
CA THR A 210 -2.98 -10.26 -17.32
C THR A 210 -3.03 -8.74 -17.52
N ARG A 211 -1.92 -8.15 -17.93
CA ARG A 211 -1.80 -6.71 -18.19
C ARG A 211 -2.25 -6.43 -19.62
N ASP A 212 -3.54 -6.54 -19.85
CA ASP A 212 -4.20 -6.33 -21.14
C ASP A 212 -4.79 -4.91 -21.19
N GLY A 213 -3.92 -3.92 -21.13
CA GLY A 213 -4.27 -2.51 -21.18
C GLY A 213 -4.97 -2.09 -22.49
N LYS A 214 -5.57 -0.89 -22.49
CA LYS A 214 -6.19 -0.30 -23.69
C LYS A 214 -5.16 -0.15 -24.81
N SER A 215 -5.56 -0.45 -26.05
CA SER A 215 -4.65 -0.51 -27.21
C SER A 215 -3.83 0.78 -27.40
N HIS A 216 -4.45 1.96 -27.27
CA HIS A 216 -3.75 3.24 -27.44
C HIS A 216 -2.73 3.52 -26.32
N LEU A 217 -2.97 3.02 -25.11
CA LEU A 217 -2.00 3.13 -24.01
C LEU A 217 -0.85 2.14 -24.17
N ASN A 218 -1.14 0.91 -24.60
CA ASN A 218 -0.09 -0.04 -24.99
C ASN A 218 0.81 0.55 -26.09
N GLU A 219 0.23 1.17 -27.12
CA GLU A 219 0.97 1.83 -28.21
C GLU A 219 1.83 3.00 -27.69
N LYS A 220 1.30 3.79 -26.74
CA LYS A 220 2.04 4.88 -26.09
C LYS A 220 3.35 4.39 -25.48
N TYR A 221 3.30 3.23 -24.78
CA TYR A 221 4.46 2.61 -24.13
C TYR A 221 5.16 1.55 -25.00
N GLY A 222 4.89 1.49 -26.30
CA GLY A 222 5.52 0.55 -27.22
C GLY A 222 5.29 -0.92 -26.90
N ALA A 223 4.28 -1.23 -26.10
CA ALA A 223 3.97 -2.57 -25.62
C ALA A 223 2.90 -3.26 -26.47
N VAL A 224 2.93 -4.58 -26.44
CA VAL A 224 1.93 -5.42 -27.12
C VAL A 224 1.48 -6.56 -26.21
N ASN A 225 0.22 -7.01 -26.39
CA ASN A 225 -0.30 -8.21 -25.74
C ASN A 225 0.29 -9.46 -26.41
N HIS A 226 1.53 -9.81 -26.03
CA HIS A 226 2.27 -10.93 -26.57
C HIS A 226 1.94 -12.21 -25.81
N THR A 227 1.36 -13.20 -26.48
CA THR A 227 0.93 -14.48 -25.88
C THR A 227 1.61 -15.71 -26.48
N ASP A 228 2.48 -15.55 -27.48
CA ASP A 228 3.23 -16.65 -28.07
C ASP A 228 4.43 -17.04 -27.19
N ARG A 229 4.47 -18.29 -26.76
CA ARG A 229 5.57 -18.84 -25.95
C ARG A 229 6.85 -19.05 -26.72
N ASN A 230 6.79 -19.16 -28.03
CA ASN A 230 7.92 -19.58 -28.89
C ASN A 230 8.66 -18.40 -29.50
N SER A 231 8.15 -17.20 -29.36
CA SER A 231 8.78 -15.96 -29.86
C SER A 231 8.96 -14.92 -28.77
N LEU A 232 9.82 -13.93 -29.00
CA LEU A 232 9.97 -12.76 -28.16
C LEU A 232 8.98 -11.67 -28.60
N PRO A 233 8.52 -10.81 -27.70
CA PRO A 233 7.74 -9.64 -28.10
C PRO A 233 8.58 -8.73 -29.00
N PRO A 234 7.98 -7.90 -29.88
CA PRO A 234 8.72 -6.97 -30.70
C PRO A 234 9.48 -5.96 -29.85
N ALA A 235 10.69 -5.60 -30.25
CA ALA A 235 11.40 -4.48 -29.67
C ALA A 235 10.72 -3.16 -30.10
N ASN A 236 10.71 -2.16 -29.21
CA ASN A 236 10.17 -0.84 -29.51
C ASN A 236 10.90 0.21 -28.68
N ASP A 237 11.34 1.28 -29.31
CA ASP A 237 12.09 2.36 -28.63
C ASP A 237 11.27 3.15 -27.60
N LYS A 238 9.94 3.09 -27.70
CA LYS A 238 9.03 3.69 -26.72
C LYS A 238 8.91 2.87 -25.42
N GLN A 239 9.38 1.61 -25.41
CA GLN A 239 9.29 0.76 -24.22
C GLN A 239 10.09 1.36 -23.05
N PRO A 240 9.57 1.25 -21.81
CA PRO A 240 10.32 1.65 -20.62
C PRO A 240 11.70 0.98 -20.56
N GLN A 241 12.65 1.66 -19.96
CA GLN A 241 13.97 1.07 -19.69
C GLN A 241 13.88 -0.06 -18.67
N LEU A 242 14.87 -0.93 -18.66
CA LEU A 242 15.03 -1.92 -17.59
C LEU A 242 15.15 -1.22 -16.23
N PRO A 243 14.61 -1.81 -15.14
CA PRO A 243 14.87 -1.29 -13.80
C PRO A 243 16.35 -1.32 -13.45
N VAL A 244 16.86 -0.34 -12.73
CA VAL A 244 18.28 -0.27 -12.33
C VAL A 244 18.79 -1.50 -11.57
N ASN A 245 17.89 -2.24 -10.92
CA ASN A 245 18.18 -3.50 -10.23
C ASN A 245 17.66 -4.73 -10.99
N TYR A 246 17.58 -4.63 -12.31
CA TYR A 246 17.31 -5.77 -13.19
C TYR A 246 18.44 -6.79 -13.13
N LEU A 247 18.07 -8.06 -13.19
CA LEU A 247 18.96 -9.19 -13.47
C LEU A 247 18.29 -10.11 -14.48
N PRO A 248 19.05 -10.76 -15.37
CA PRO A 248 18.51 -11.77 -16.28
C PRO A 248 18.07 -13.04 -15.55
N GLU A 249 18.60 -13.27 -14.33
CA GLU A 249 18.25 -14.42 -13.47
C GLU A 249 18.51 -14.06 -12.01
N HIS A 250 17.65 -14.54 -11.10
CA HIS A 250 17.90 -14.43 -9.66
C HIS A 250 19.07 -15.37 -9.26
N PRO A 251 20.03 -14.92 -8.43
CA PRO A 251 21.27 -15.66 -8.16
C PRO A 251 21.09 -16.99 -7.40
N PHE A 252 19.89 -17.28 -6.94
CA PHE A 252 19.52 -18.57 -6.34
C PHE A 252 18.01 -18.81 -6.44
N PRO A 253 17.54 -20.06 -6.39
CA PRO A 253 16.13 -20.37 -6.32
C PRO A 253 15.51 -19.78 -5.03
N HIS A 254 14.67 -18.73 -5.15
CA HIS A 254 14.21 -17.93 -4.03
C HIS A 254 12.91 -18.40 -3.38
N GLY A 255 12.27 -19.43 -3.93
CA GLY A 255 10.98 -19.89 -3.41
C GLY A 255 10.52 -21.22 -3.99
N HIS A 256 9.20 -21.39 -4.10
CA HIS A 256 8.63 -22.58 -4.70
C HIS A 256 8.85 -22.56 -6.24
N PRO A 257 9.37 -23.64 -6.86
CA PRO A 257 9.74 -23.65 -8.29
C PRO A 257 8.56 -23.47 -9.25
N ASN A 258 7.34 -23.67 -8.77
CA ASN A 258 6.10 -23.54 -9.55
C ASN A 258 5.24 -22.35 -9.08
N LEU A 259 5.86 -21.30 -8.53
CA LEU A 259 5.14 -20.05 -8.21
C LEU A 259 4.50 -19.50 -9.48
N ARG A 260 3.18 -19.36 -9.45
CA ARG A 260 2.40 -18.94 -10.62
C ARG A 260 2.89 -17.63 -11.22
N ASP A 261 3.14 -16.63 -10.37
CA ASP A 261 3.53 -15.30 -10.83
C ASP A 261 4.96 -15.24 -11.36
N GLU A 262 5.78 -16.25 -11.06
CA GLU A 262 7.15 -16.37 -11.60
C GLU A 262 7.23 -17.13 -12.92
N VAL A 263 6.33 -18.10 -13.17
CA VAL A 263 6.48 -19.05 -14.28
C VAL A 263 5.26 -19.18 -15.20
N ALA A 264 4.13 -18.60 -14.84
CA ALA A 264 2.87 -18.81 -15.53
C ALA A 264 2.15 -17.52 -15.97
N VAL A 265 2.78 -16.34 -15.79
CA VAL A 265 2.24 -15.09 -16.32
C VAL A 265 2.33 -15.09 -17.82
N SER A 266 1.19 -14.97 -18.49
CA SER A 266 1.10 -14.99 -19.96
C SER A 266 1.89 -13.82 -20.56
N GLY A 267 2.73 -14.13 -21.54
CA GLY A 267 3.62 -13.16 -22.20
C GLY A 267 5.03 -13.09 -21.59
N VAL A 268 5.18 -13.53 -20.35
CA VAL A 268 6.47 -13.51 -19.62
C VAL A 268 6.98 -14.93 -19.34
N TRP A 269 6.14 -15.78 -18.73
CA TRP A 269 6.48 -17.13 -18.27
C TRP A 269 7.77 -17.14 -17.45
N LYS A 270 8.78 -17.94 -17.87
CA LYS A 270 10.11 -18.01 -17.21
C LYS A 270 11.12 -17.01 -17.79
N ARG A 271 10.73 -16.21 -18.76
CA ARG A 271 11.66 -15.31 -19.46
C ARG A 271 11.97 -14.10 -18.59
N ARG A 272 13.22 -13.69 -18.61
CA ARG A 272 13.74 -12.49 -17.96
C ARG A 272 14.66 -11.70 -18.89
N ASP A 273 14.61 -11.98 -20.21
CA ASP A 273 15.33 -11.20 -21.21
C ASP A 273 14.79 -9.77 -21.30
N GLU A 274 15.65 -8.86 -21.73
CA GLU A 274 15.34 -7.43 -21.86
C GLU A 274 14.02 -7.16 -22.60
N ARG A 275 13.83 -7.78 -23.78
CA ARG A 275 12.66 -7.55 -24.62
C ARG A 275 11.36 -7.95 -23.94
N THR A 276 11.36 -9.11 -23.27
CA THR A 276 10.20 -9.59 -22.51
C THR A 276 9.89 -8.67 -21.34
N ILE A 277 10.89 -8.25 -20.58
CA ILE A 277 10.72 -7.41 -19.40
C ILE A 277 10.27 -5.99 -19.78
N ARG A 278 10.90 -5.37 -20.78
CA ARG A 278 10.51 -4.02 -21.23
C ARG A 278 9.09 -3.99 -21.78
N ASN A 279 8.70 -5.01 -22.54
CA ASN A 279 7.32 -5.16 -23.00
C ASN A 279 6.33 -5.31 -21.84
N GLU A 280 6.67 -6.08 -20.81
CA GLU A 280 5.81 -6.30 -19.65
C GLU A 280 5.68 -5.04 -18.77
N ILE A 281 6.76 -4.27 -18.59
CA ILE A 281 6.70 -2.97 -17.91
C ILE A 281 5.80 -2.00 -18.72
N GLY A 282 5.93 -1.97 -20.04
CA GLY A 282 5.08 -1.14 -20.88
C GLY A 282 3.60 -1.50 -20.78
N ARG A 283 3.27 -2.80 -20.69
CA ARG A 283 1.90 -3.27 -20.44
C ARG A 283 1.39 -2.87 -19.06
N GLU A 284 2.25 -2.95 -18.05
CA GLU A 284 1.92 -2.50 -16.69
C GLU A 284 1.68 -0.99 -16.65
N PHE A 285 2.51 -0.19 -17.32
CA PHE A 285 2.35 1.26 -17.40
C PHE A 285 1.05 1.64 -18.11
N ALA A 286 0.68 0.94 -19.17
CA ALA A 286 -0.61 1.15 -19.84
C ALA A 286 -1.81 0.89 -18.92
N CYS A 287 -1.74 -0.12 -18.06
CA CYS A 287 -2.78 -0.40 -17.07
C CYS A 287 -2.79 0.65 -15.95
N SER A 288 -1.63 1.07 -15.49
CA SER A 288 -1.46 2.04 -14.39
C SER A 288 -1.88 3.46 -14.80
N GLU A 289 -1.56 3.89 -16.03
CA GLU A 289 -2.06 5.16 -16.57
C GLU A 289 -3.60 5.14 -16.71
N ASN A 290 -4.18 4.00 -17.15
CA ASN A 290 -5.64 3.90 -17.18
C ASN A 290 -6.25 4.01 -15.78
N ILE A 291 -5.61 3.47 -14.74
CA ILE A 291 -6.05 3.67 -13.33
C ILE A 291 -6.03 5.17 -13.00
N ASP A 292 -4.95 5.87 -13.32
CA ASP A 292 -4.82 7.31 -13.06
C ASP A 292 -5.91 8.14 -13.76
N ILE A 293 -6.20 7.84 -15.03
CA ILE A 293 -7.30 8.45 -15.76
C ILE A 293 -8.65 8.24 -15.04
N GLN A 294 -8.90 7.04 -14.55
CA GLN A 294 -10.15 6.74 -13.85
C GLN A 294 -10.23 7.41 -12.47
N ILE A 295 -9.12 7.54 -11.78
CA ILE A 295 -9.03 8.34 -10.54
C ILE A 295 -9.40 9.79 -10.85
N GLY A 296 -8.85 10.38 -11.91
CA GLY A 296 -9.16 11.74 -12.33
C GLY A 296 -10.65 11.98 -12.51
N ARG A 297 -11.37 11.07 -13.16
CA ARG A 297 -12.85 11.15 -13.34
C ARG A 297 -13.61 11.21 -12.00
N VAL A 298 -13.18 10.43 -11.02
CA VAL A 298 -13.80 10.42 -9.69
C VAL A 298 -13.46 11.70 -8.91
N LEU A 299 -12.22 12.18 -8.99
CA LEU A 299 -11.83 13.44 -8.36
C LEU A 299 -12.58 14.64 -8.95
N GLU A 300 -12.74 14.68 -10.27
CA GLU A 300 -13.55 15.71 -10.95
C GLU A 300 -15.02 15.68 -10.49
N LYS A 301 -15.61 14.48 -10.34
CA LYS A 301 -16.97 14.36 -9.82
C LYS A 301 -17.07 14.88 -8.37
N LEU A 302 -16.12 14.57 -7.50
CA LEU A 302 -16.09 15.10 -6.13
C LEU A 302 -15.93 16.63 -6.10
N GLU A 303 -15.17 17.20 -7.03
CA GLU A 303 -15.02 18.63 -7.17
C GLU A 303 -16.33 19.30 -7.61
N GLN A 304 -17.03 18.74 -8.62
CA GLN A 304 -18.35 19.17 -9.07
C GLN A 304 -19.41 19.14 -7.96
N LEU A 305 -19.32 18.16 -7.07
CA LEU A 305 -20.20 18.03 -5.90
C LEU A 305 -19.83 18.96 -4.73
N GLY A 306 -18.69 19.66 -4.81
CA GLY A 306 -18.15 20.47 -3.70
C GLY A 306 -17.61 19.65 -2.53
N GLU A 307 -17.43 18.33 -2.70
CA GLU A 307 -17.00 17.39 -1.64
C GLU A 307 -15.49 17.15 -1.60
N LEU A 308 -14.75 17.55 -2.65
CA LEU A 308 -13.31 17.23 -2.76
C LEU A 308 -12.50 17.70 -1.53
N ASN A 309 -12.77 18.90 -1.03
CA ASN A 309 -12.06 19.46 0.11
C ASN A 309 -12.50 18.92 1.48
N ASN A 310 -13.66 18.24 1.53
CA ASN A 310 -14.15 17.55 2.72
C ASN A 310 -13.94 16.03 2.64
N THR A 311 -13.03 15.57 1.77
CA THR A 311 -12.75 14.15 1.56
C THR A 311 -11.29 13.84 1.87
N TYR A 312 -11.05 12.86 2.73
CA TYR A 312 -9.75 12.21 2.83
C TYR A 312 -9.58 11.26 1.65
N ILE A 313 -8.58 11.50 0.83
CA ILE A 313 -8.23 10.70 -0.34
C ILE A 313 -6.92 9.99 -0.04
N VAL A 314 -6.93 8.66 -0.10
CA VAL A 314 -5.75 7.82 0.10
C VAL A 314 -5.55 6.97 -1.13
N TYR A 315 -4.36 7.01 -1.72
CA TYR A 315 -3.92 6.10 -2.77
C TYR A 315 -2.82 5.18 -2.26
N THR A 316 -3.00 3.87 -2.46
CA THR A 316 -1.99 2.86 -2.14
C THR A 316 -2.14 1.63 -3.05
N ALA A 317 -1.24 0.65 -2.89
CA ALA A 317 -1.36 -0.67 -3.51
C ALA A 317 -1.37 -1.75 -2.42
N ASP A 318 -1.90 -2.94 -2.74
CA ASP A 318 -1.88 -4.06 -1.78
C ASP A 318 -0.49 -4.70 -1.65
N HIS A 319 0.37 -4.62 -2.67
CA HIS A 319 1.81 -4.94 -2.68
C HIS A 319 2.42 -4.48 -4.02
N GLY A 320 3.75 -4.54 -4.12
CA GLY A 320 4.44 -4.30 -5.37
C GLY A 320 4.70 -5.56 -6.20
N MET A 321 5.41 -5.40 -7.33
CA MET A 321 5.81 -6.44 -8.26
C MET A 321 7.28 -6.30 -8.64
N ALA A 322 7.91 -7.42 -9.02
CA ALA A 322 9.31 -7.41 -9.44
C ALA A 322 9.48 -6.95 -10.90
N ILE A 323 8.84 -7.57 -11.83
CA ILE A 323 8.94 -7.36 -13.30
C ILE A 323 10.39 -7.10 -13.73
N GLY A 324 11.23 -8.15 -13.65
CA GLY A 324 12.64 -8.12 -14.00
C GLY A 324 13.59 -7.72 -12.85
N ARG A 325 13.12 -7.01 -11.82
CA ARG A 325 13.95 -6.62 -10.67
C ARG A 325 14.49 -7.85 -9.97
N HIS A 326 15.81 -7.88 -9.73
CA HIS A 326 16.54 -9.03 -9.16
C HIS A 326 16.34 -10.37 -9.90
N GLY A 327 16.00 -10.35 -11.19
CA GLY A 327 15.71 -11.56 -11.98
C GLY A 327 14.40 -12.23 -11.64
N LEU A 328 13.49 -11.52 -10.97
CA LEU A 328 12.17 -11.98 -10.53
C LEU A 328 11.06 -11.37 -11.37
N GLN A 329 9.91 -12.03 -11.43
CA GLN A 329 8.70 -11.51 -12.07
C GLN A 329 7.64 -11.15 -11.03
N GLY A 330 7.50 -11.96 -10.01
CA GLY A 330 6.36 -11.98 -9.12
C GLY A 330 6.50 -11.08 -7.88
N LYS A 331 5.55 -11.26 -7.01
CA LYS A 331 5.38 -10.54 -5.73
C LYS A 331 5.80 -11.33 -4.51
N GLN A 332 6.27 -12.56 -4.72
CA GLN A 332 6.55 -13.53 -3.67
C GLN A 332 7.98 -13.39 -3.14
N ASN A 333 8.37 -12.17 -2.83
CA ASN A 333 9.68 -11.83 -2.26
C ASN A 333 9.55 -10.66 -1.29
N LEU A 334 10.63 -10.30 -0.61
CA LEU A 334 10.66 -9.26 0.42
C LEU A 334 11.61 -8.10 0.07
N TYR A 335 11.99 -7.95 -1.20
CA TYR A 335 12.74 -6.77 -1.66
C TYR A 335 11.85 -5.52 -1.64
N GLN A 336 12.45 -4.33 -1.63
CA GLN A 336 11.73 -3.06 -1.52
C GLN A 336 10.65 -2.89 -2.60
N HIS A 337 10.89 -3.39 -3.81
CA HIS A 337 9.96 -3.26 -4.93
C HIS A 337 8.65 -4.08 -4.79
N THR A 338 8.60 -5.04 -3.85
CA THR A 338 7.40 -5.82 -3.57
C THR A 338 6.87 -5.61 -2.16
N TRP A 339 7.77 -5.42 -1.18
CA TRP A 339 7.42 -5.27 0.22
C TRP A 339 6.91 -3.86 0.54
N ARG A 340 7.54 -2.82 -0.06
CA ARG A 340 7.12 -1.43 0.03
C ARG A 340 6.00 -1.16 -0.99
N VAL A 341 5.05 -0.30 -0.61
CA VAL A 341 3.93 0.13 -1.45
C VAL A 341 3.90 1.65 -1.59
N PRO A 342 3.32 2.22 -2.65
CA PRO A 342 3.07 3.65 -2.71
C PRO A 342 2.05 4.03 -1.65
N PHE A 343 2.16 5.23 -1.08
CA PHE A 343 1.16 5.79 -0.20
C PHE A 343 1.13 7.32 -0.35
N ILE A 344 0.01 7.81 -0.86
CA ILE A 344 -0.24 9.24 -1.07
C ILE A 344 -1.55 9.56 -0.35
N ALA A 345 -1.58 10.62 0.43
CA ALA A 345 -2.80 11.04 1.14
C ALA A 345 -3.02 12.55 1.04
N LYS A 346 -4.27 12.93 0.81
CA LYS A 346 -4.76 14.32 0.82
C LYS A 346 -6.04 14.41 1.64
N GLY A 347 -6.30 15.56 2.25
CA GLY A 347 -7.56 15.81 2.95
C GLY A 347 -7.47 16.91 3.99
N PRO A 348 -8.54 17.15 4.75
CA PRO A 348 -8.57 18.19 5.78
C PRO A 348 -7.42 18.08 6.77
N GLY A 349 -6.66 19.17 6.93
CA GLY A 349 -5.54 19.24 7.87
C GLY A 349 -4.27 18.46 7.46
N ILE A 350 -4.21 17.92 6.23
CA ILE A 350 -2.98 17.35 5.67
C ILE A 350 -2.26 18.44 4.87
N PRO A 351 -0.99 18.76 5.20
CA PRO A 351 -0.25 19.82 4.50
C PRO A 351 0.10 19.39 3.07
N ALA A 352 -0.05 20.32 2.12
CA ALA A 352 0.24 20.10 0.72
C ALA A 352 1.75 19.98 0.45
N GLY A 353 2.12 19.14 -0.54
CA GLY A 353 3.48 19.02 -1.07
C GLY A 353 4.50 18.51 -0.06
N THR A 354 4.06 17.75 0.95
CA THR A 354 4.95 17.24 2.00
C THR A 354 5.34 15.79 1.76
N ARG A 355 6.43 15.37 2.45
CA ARG A 355 6.95 14.01 2.38
C ARG A 355 7.40 13.55 3.76
N ALA A 356 7.10 12.31 4.12
CA ALA A 356 7.46 11.73 5.41
C ALA A 356 7.98 10.30 5.25
N ILE A 357 8.83 9.88 6.19
CA ILE A 357 9.35 8.50 6.23
C ILE A 357 8.20 7.51 6.44
N GLY A 358 7.28 7.78 7.37
CA GLY A 358 6.13 6.92 7.67
C GLY A 358 6.49 5.70 8.48
N ASN A 359 7.19 4.72 7.91
CA ASN A 359 7.38 3.37 8.46
C ASN A 359 6.05 2.79 8.97
N THR A 360 5.06 2.79 8.10
CA THR A 360 3.69 2.31 8.37
C THR A 360 3.48 0.94 7.74
N TYR A 361 2.53 0.20 8.27
CA TYR A 361 1.97 -0.96 7.59
C TYR A 361 0.58 -0.66 7.01
N LEU A 362 0.17 -1.42 6.00
CA LEU A 362 -1.20 -1.33 5.48
C LEU A 362 -2.26 -1.67 6.54
N LEU A 363 -1.93 -2.47 7.55
CA LEU A 363 -2.84 -2.73 8.67
C LEU A 363 -3.12 -1.49 9.54
N ASP A 364 -2.26 -0.49 9.50
CA ASP A 364 -2.43 0.77 10.24
C ASP A 364 -3.54 1.67 9.62
N THR A 365 -3.98 1.33 8.41
CA THR A 365 -4.97 2.10 7.65
C THR A 365 -6.30 2.20 8.41
N LEU A 366 -6.79 1.09 8.99
CA LEU A 366 -8.05 1.10 9.74
C LEU A 366 -8.00 2.09 10.91
N ALA A 367 -6.98 2.01 11.77
CA ALA A 367 -6.81 2.92 12.90
C ALA A 367 -6.66 4.38 12.45
N THR A 368 -5.95 4.61 11.33
CA THR A 368 -5.72 5.96 10.80
C THR A 368 -6.99 6.58 10.24
N LEU A 369 -7.77 5.83 9.44
CA LEU A 369 -9.03 6.32 8.90
C LEU A 369 -10.06 6.58 10.02
N CYS A 370 -10.11 5.72 11.04
CA CYS A 370 -10.93 5.95 12.23
C CYS A 370 -10.54 7.25 12.94
N ASP A 371 -9.25 7.46 13.19
CA ASP A 371 -8.74 8.67 13.86
C ASP A 371 -8.99 9.95 13.04
N LEU A 372 -8.80 9.91 11.73
CA LEU A 372 -9.07 11.03 10.82
C LEU A 372 -10.57 11.40 10.79
N ALA A 373 -11.44 10.41 10.88
CA ALA A 373 -12.90 10.56 10.83
C ALA A 373 -13.55 10.80 12.20
N GLY A 374 -12.80 10.74 13.30
CA GLY A 374 -13.33 10.79 14.65
C GLY A 374 -14.20 9.56 15.00
N VAL A 375 -13.90 8.41 14.41
CA VAL A 375 -14.59 7.13 14.64
C VAL A 375 -13.77 6.29 15.62
N GLU A 376 -14.44 5.57 16.52
CA GLU A 376 -13.77 4.69 17.49
C GLU A 376 -13.10 3.51 16.77
N THR A 377 -11.80 3.33 17.02
CA THR A 377 -11.03 2.19 16.52
C THR A 377 -11.45 0.91 17.24
N PRO A 378 -11.77 -0.19 16.52
CA PRO A 378 -12.22 -1.41 17.18
C PRO A 378 -11.11 -2.05 18.04
N ALA A 379 -11.52 -2.65 19.18
CA ALA A 379 -10.59 -3.27 20.13
C ALA A 379 -9.75 -4.44 19.54
N THR A 380 -10.20 -5.02 18.42
CA THR A 380 -9.46 -6.06 17.70
C THR A 380 -8.31 -5.53 16.85
N ASN A 381 -8.22 -4.21 16.66
CA ASN A 381 -7.17 -3.59 15.85
C ASN A 381 -5.81 -3.69 16.54
N GLU A 382 -4.79 -4.03 15.78
CA GLU A 382 -3.37 -4.08 16.19
C GLU A 382 -2.54 -2.98 15.48
N GLY A 383 -3.18 -2.24 14.58
CA GLY A 383 -2.57 -1.13 13.87
C GLY A 383 -2.40 0.11 14.75
N ILE A 384 -1.53 1.00 14.30
CA ILE A 384 -1.23 2.29 14.95
C ILE A 384 -1.69 3.41 14.01
N SER A 385 -2.47 4.38 14.50
CA SER A 385 -2.78 5.56 13.71
C SER A 385 -1.53 6.36 13.37
N PHE A 386 -1.36 6.65 12.09
CA PHE A 386 -0.31 7.55 11.60
C PHE A 386 -0.85 8.93 11.17
N ARG A 387 -2.02 9.33 11.69
CA ARG A 387 -2.58 10.67 11.47
C ARG A 387 -1.56 11.78 11.70
N LYS A 388 -0.77 11.70 12.79
CA LYS A 388 0.26 12.70 13.10
C LYS A 388 1.35 12.78 12.02
N VAL A 389 1.68 11.66 11.37
CA VAL A 389 2.61 11.64 10.24
C VAL A 389 1.98 12.34 9.04
N LEU A 390 0.73 12.02 8.72
CA LEU A 390 0.00 12.67 7.62
C LEU A 390 -0.14 14.18 7.83
N GLN A 391 -0.25 14.63 9.07
CA GLN A 391 -0.37 16.05 9.43
C GLN A 391 0.99 16.76 9.61
N GLY A 392 2.12 16.09 9.32
CA GLY A 392 3.47 16.67 9.45
C GLY A 392 3.95 16.89 10.88
N GLN A 393 3.26 16.33 11.88
CA GLN A 393 3.60 16.46 13.30
C GLN A 393 4.62 15.42 13.77
N GLN A 394 4.84 14.39 12.98
CA GLN A 394 5.75 13.28 13.26
C GLN A 394 6.29 12.72 11.93
N SER A 395 7.53 12.25 11.90
CA SER A 395 8.11 11.69 10.66
C SER A 395 7.85 10.21 10.46
N THR A 396 7.65 9.45 11.55
CA THR A 396 7.47 8.00 11.54
C THR A 396 6.71 7.52 12.76
N ILE A 397 6.02 6.37 12.68
CA ILE A 397 5.33 5.76 13.83
C ILE A 397 6.05 4.55 14.41
N ARG A 398 7.06 4.01 13.72
CA ARG A 398 7.89 2.92 14.23
C ARG A 398 9.29 2.95 13.62
N ASP A 399 10.25 2.40 14.34
CA ASP A 399 11.64 2.27 13.91
C ASP A 399 11.95 0.87 13.32
N THR A 400 11.10 -0.10 13.61
CA THR A 400 11.26 -1.51 13.24
C THR A 400 10.09 -1.99 12.40
N LEU A 401 10.41 -2.66 11.30
CA LEU A 401 9.45 -3.31 10.40
C LEU A 401 9.82 -4.77 10.20
N PHE A 402 8.83 -5.64 10.21
CA PHE A 402 8.94 -7.07 9.97
C PHE A 402 8.17 -7.48 8.71
N GLY A 403 8.73 -8.41 7.93
CA GLY A 403 8.07 -8.96 6.76
C GLY A 403 8.22 -10.47 6.66
N VAL A 404 7.21 -11.13 6.09
CA VAL A 404 7.16 -12.57 5.94
C VAL A 404 6.63 -13.01 4.58
N TYR A 405 7.23 -14.05 4.00
CA TYR A 405 6.62 -14.79 2.91
C TYR A 405 6.89 -16.29 3.06
N CYS A 406 5.82 -17.10 3.13
CA CYS A 406 5.91 -18.55 3.22
C CYS A 406 4.83 -19.26 2.38
N GLY A 407 4.32 -18.63 1.34
CA GLY A 407 3.37 -19.25 0.43
C GLY A 407 4.00 -20.34 -0.44
N GLY A 408 3.71 -21.59 -0.13
CA GLY A 408 4.24 -22.75 -0.87
C GLY A 408 5.62 -23.24 -0.44
N THR A 409 6.32 -22.52 0.46
CA THR A 409 7.60 -22.92 1.04
C THR A 409 7.63 -22.56 2.52
N LYS A 410 8.25 -23.40 3.36
CA LYS A 410 8.26 -23.21 4.82
C LYS A 410 9.62 -23.59 5.38
N PRO A 411 10.10 -22.87 6.39
CA PRO A 411 9.54 -21.65 6.99
C PRO A 411 9.42 -20.47 6.03
N GLY A 412 10.15 -20.42 4.91
CA GLY A 412 10.07 -19.40 3.88
C GLY A 412 11.03 -18.23 4.09
N MET A 413 10.57 -17.02 3.81
CA MET A 413 11.37 -15.82 3.93
C MET A 413 10.91 -14.97 5.11
N ARG A 414 11.87 -14.34 5.77
CA ARG A 414 11.64 -13.35 6.83
C ARG A 414 12.55 -12.17 6.60
N CYS A 415 12.06 -10.97 6.87
CA CYS A 415 12.93 -9.81 6.93
C CYS A 415 12.62 -8.92 8.14
N VAL A 416 13.61 -8.17 8.55
CA VAL A 416 13.47 -7.08 9.51
C VAL A 416 14.21 -5.85 8.97
N LYS A 417 13.59 -4.67 9.15
CA LYS A 417 14.20 -3.37 8.85
C LYS A 417 14.22 -2.54 10.13
N LYS A 418 15.37 -1.96 10.48
CA LYS A 418 15.52 -1.01 11.57
C LYS A 418 16.39 0.16 11.11
N GLY A 419 15.81 1.36 11.15
CA GLY A 419 16.45 2.52 10.51
C GLY A 419 16.73 2.26 9.04
N ASP A 420 17.96 2.47 8.61
CA ASP A 420 18.41 2.24 7.23
C ASP A 420 18.82 0.79 6.94
N TRP A 421 18.86 -0.07 7.95
CA TRP A 421 19.34 -1.44 7.80
C TRP A 421 18.20 -2.43 7.61
N LYS A 422 18.41 -3.37 6.68
CA LYS A 422 17.48 -4.45 6.40
C LYS A 422 18.21 -5.79 6.30
N LEU A 423 17.69 -6.77 7.03
CA LEU A 423 18.10 -8.17 6.96
C LEU A 423 16.99 -8.99 6.29
N VAL A 424 17.34 -9.84 5.34
CA VAL A 424 16.43 -10.81 4.73
C VAL A 424 17.02 -12.21 4.87
N LYS A 425 16.22 -13.16 5.36
CA LYS A 425 16.61 -14.58 5.47
C LYS A 425 15.68 -15.44 4.61
N PHE A 426 16.28 -16.33 3.86
CA PHE A 426 15.62 -17.30 3.00
C PHE A 426 15.86 -18.71 3.56
N ASP A 427 14.82 -19.40 3.95
CA ASP A 427 14.81 -20.85 4.27
C ASP A 427 13.73 -21.50 3.41
N VAL A 428 14.09 -21.75 2.17
CA VAL A 428 13.15 -22.11 1.11
C VAL A 428 13.48 -23.48 0.52
N LEU A 429 12.56 -24.02 -0.29
CA LEU A 429 12.68 -25.34 -0.92
C LEU A 429 12.97 -26.45 0.10
N ASN A 430 12.25 -26.45 1.25
CA ASN A 430 12.42 -27.39 2.35
C ASN A 430 13.86 -27.40 2.90
N GLY A 431 14.46 -26.22 3.10
CA GLY A 431 15.81 -26.04 3.64
C GLY A 431 16.95 -26.29 2.65
N LYS A 432 16.66 -26.55 1.38
CA LYS A 432 17.69 -26.72 0.35
C LYS A 432 18.39 -25.40 0.00
N VAL A 433 17.74 -24.30 0.21
CA VAL A 433 18.29 -22.95 0.00
C VAL A 433 18.14 -22.17 1.31
N ARG A 434 19.29 -21.86 1.92
CA ARG A 434 19.41 -21.04 3.13
C ARG A 434 20.37 -19.91 2.82
N LYS A 435 19.87 -18.68 2.78
CA LYS A 435 20.63 -17.49 2.46
C LYS A 435 20.28 -16.36 3.41
N THR A 436 21.27 -15.53 3.69
CA THR A 436 21.09 -14.27 4.43
C THR A 436 21.55 -13.12 3.53
N GLN A 437 20.78 -12.06 3.50
CA GLN A 437 21.12 -10.80 2.83
C GLN A 437 21.03 -9.67 3.84
N LEU A 438 21.98 -8.77 3.81
CA LEU A 438 22.05 -7.56 4.63
C LEU A 438 22.29 -6.35 3.74
N PHE A 439 21.45 -5.34 3.89
CA PHE A 439 21.53 -4.10 3.11
C PHE A 439 21.49 -2.88 4.03
N ASN A 440 22.29 -1.88 3.68
CA ASN A 440 22.08 -0.50 4.11
C ASN A 440 21.27 0.22 3.04
N LEU A 441 19.97 0.44 3.29
CA LEU A 441 19.04 1.01 2.29
C LEU A 441 19.30 2.50 2.00
N LYS A 442 20.04 3.20 2.84
CA LYS A 442 20.48 4.57 2.56
C LYS A 442 21.56 4.59 1.47
N GLU A 443 22.51 3.67 1.57
CA GLU A 443 23.64 3.57 0.62
C GLU A 443 23.26 2.70 -0.59
N ASN A 444 22.38 1.69 -0.41
CA ASN A 444 21.93 0.75 -1.42
C ASN A 444 20.38 0.68 -1.46
N PRO A 445 19.68 1.74 -1.88
CA PRO A 445 18.22 1.80 -1.88
C PRO A 445 17.56 0.81 -2.84
N HIS A 446 18.31 0.34 -3.83
CA HIS A 446 17.85 -0.63 -4.84
C HIS A 446 18.18 -2.08 -4.46
N GLU A 447 18.84 -2.30 -3.30
CA GLU A 447 19.25 -3.62 -2.82
C GLU A 447 20.13 -4.38 -3.84
N PHE A 448 21.06 -3.66 -4.50
CA PHE A 448 21.97 -4.29 -5.45
C PHE A 448 22.69 -5.49 -4.84
N LEU A 449 22.85 -6.51 -5.64
CA LEU A 449 23.60 -7.73 -5.35
C LEU A 449 24.94 -7.72 -6.07
N THR A 450 25.82 -8.65 -5.75
CA THR A 450 27.13 -8.78 -6.41
C THR A 450 27.02 -8.88 -7.94
N GLN A 451 25.92 -9.47 -8.44
CA GLN A 451 25.66 -9.60 -9.88
C GLN A 451 25.50 -8.26 -10.60
N HIS A 452 25.08 -7.19 -9.89
CA HIS A 452 24.96 -5.85 -10.48
C HIS A 452 26.32 -5.15 -10.69
N HIS A 453 27.43 -5.77 -10.26
CA HIS A 453 28.79 -5.31 -10.51
C HIS A 453 29.42 -5.95 -11.77
N ASP A 454 28.68 -6.77 -12.52
CA ASP A 454 29.11 -7.23 -13.84
C ASP A 454 29.19 -6.04 -14.80
N GLU A 455 30.32 -5.87 -15.46
CA GLU A 455 30.60 -4.69 -16.29
C GLU A 455 29.59 -4.55 -17.44
N ASN A 456 29.23 -5.65 -18.11
CA ASN A 456 28.31 -5.59 -19.24
C ASN A 456 26.91 -5.19 -18.78
N LEU A 457 26.48 -5.76 -17.65
CA LEU A 457 25.17 -5.43 -17.06
C LEU A 457 25.13 -3.99 -16.53
N SER A 458 26.20 -3.53 -15.88
CA SER A 458 26.33 -2.17 -15.38
C SER A 458 26.25 -1.14 -16.50
N ASP A 459 26.93 -1.40 -17.61
CA ASP A 459 26.90 -0.56 -18.81
C ASP A 459 25.50 -0.54 -19.44
N GLU A 460 24.86 -1.71 -19.57
CA GLU A 460 23.49 -1.85 -20.10
C GLU A 460 22.47 -1.05 -19.28
N LEU A 461 22.59 -1.11 -17.94
CA LEU A 461 21.68 -0.43 -17.02
C LEU A 461 22.06 1.03 -16.73
N GLY A 462 23.23 1.49 -17.18
CA GLY A 462 23.75 2.83 -16.87
C GLY A 462 23.99 3.05 -15.38
N ILE A 463 24.44 2.01 -14.65
CA ILE A 463 24.70 2.07 -13.21
C ILE A 463 26.20 1.93 -12.91
N SER A 464 26.61 2.44 -11.76
CA SER A 464 27.98 2.29 -11.24
C SER A 464 27.95 1.98 -9.75
N PRO A 465 27.62 0.73 -9.37
CA PRO A 465 27.49 0.38 -7.96
C PRO A 465 28.82 0.53 -7.21
N THR A 466 28.77 1.14 -6.03
CA THR A 466 29.93 1.22 -5.13
C THR A 466 30.19 -0.14 -4.47
N ALA A 467 31.41 -0.35 -3.95
CA ALA A 467 31.84 -1.62 -3.35
C ALA A 467 30.88 -2.14 -2.25
N ASP A 468 30.19 -1.25 -1.55
CA ASP A 468 29.25 -1.59 -0.47
C ASP A 468 27.77 -1.68 -0.94
N GLN A 469 27.50 -1.38 -2.21
CA GLN A 469 26.18 -1.60 -2.81
C GLN A 469 26.00 -3.05 -3.28
N ARG A 470 26.03 -3.97 -2.33
CA ARG A 470 25.87 -5.42 -2.52
C ARG A 470 25.27 -6.07 -1.27
N ASN A 471 25.11 -7.38 -1.28
CA ASN A 471 24.80 -8.11 -0.05
C ASN A 471 26.00 -8.05 0.92
N LEU A 472 25.79 -7.51 2.11
CA LEU A 472 26.82 -7.31 3.15
C LEU A 472 26.80 -8.40 4.23
N ALA A 473 25.96 -9.43 4.11
CA ALA A 473 25.75 -10.41 5.18
C ALA A 473 27.02 -11.20 5.56
N ASP A 474 27.91 -11.44 4.59
CA ASP A 474 29.12 -12.22 4.81
C ASP A 474 30.40 -11.32 4.92
N ASP A 475 30.20 -9.99 4.97
CA ASP A 475 31.30 -9.05 5.16
C ASP A 475 31.61 -8.88 6.66
N PRO A 476 32.85 -9.21 7.11
CA PRO A 476 33.21 -9.13 8.53
C PRO A 476 33.03 -7.75 9.15
N ARG A 477 33.10 -6.68 8.36
CA ARG A 477 32.86 -5.29 8.84
C ARG A 477 31.48 -5.09 9.41
N PHE A 478 30.50 -5.89 8.99
CA PHE A 478 29.09 -5.77 9.37
C PHE A 478 28.57 -6.94 10.21
N ALA A 479 29.48 -7.79 10.74
CA ALA A 479 29.14 -8.97 11.55
C ALA A 479 28.28 -8.60 12.78
N GLU A 480 28.64 -7.54 13.50
CA GLU A 480 27.87 -7.07 14.65
C GLU A 480 26.47 -6.57 14.25
N LYS A 481 26.37 -5.81 13.15
CA LYS A 481 25.09 -5.32 12.63
C LYS A 481 24.20 -6.49 12.17
N ARG A 482 24.77 -7.50 11.53
CA ARG A 482 24.06 -8.72 11.18
C ARG A 482 23.50 -9.41 12.41
N ALA A 483 24.33 -9.63 13.44
CA ALA A 483 23.94 -10.29 14.68
C ALA A 483 22.81 -9.51 15.42
N GLU A 484 22.90 -8.17 15.48
CA GLU A 484 21.84 -7.29 16.01
C GLU A 484 20.50 -7.55 15.31
N LEU A 485 20.51 -7.56 13.97
CA LEU A 485 19.28 -7.70 13.19
C LEU A 485 18.75 -9.15 13.19
N GLU A 486 19.61 -10.17 13.32
CA GLU A 486 19.18 -11.56 13.50
C GLU A 486 18.48 -11.75 14.85
N ALA A 487 19.00 -11.16 15.93
CA ALA A 487 18.34 -11.16 17.24
C ALA A 487 16.99 -10.39 17.21
N LEU A 488 16.96 -9.24 16.54
CA LEU A 488 15.74 -8.44 16.36
C LEU A 488 14.70 -9.22 15.53
N LEU A 489 15.12 -9.89 14.45
CA LEU A 489 14.23 -10.71 13.63
C LEU A 489 13.54 -11.79 14.47
N LEU A 490 14.30 -12.52 15.30
CA LEU A 490 13.73 -13.53 16.20
C LEU A 490 12.75 -12.90 17.20
N SER A 491 13.10 -11.76 17.79
CA SER A 491 12.22 -11.02 18.71
C SER A 491 10.89 -10.64 18.05
N GLU A 492 10.93 -10.11 16.82
CA GLU A 492 9.72 -9.77 16.07
C GLU A 492 8.89 -11.01 15.68
N MET A 493 9.54 -12.11 15.30
CA MET A 493 8.85 -13.37 15.04
C MET A 493 8.11 -13.90 16.28
N VAL A 494 8.73 -13.79 17.46
CA VAL A 494 8.09 -14.17 18.74
C VAL A 494 6.94 -13.21 19.07
N ARG A 495 7.18 -11.92 19.00
CA ARG A 495 6.18 -10.87 19.31
C ARG A 495 4.92 -10.97 18.46
N LEU A 496 5.07 -11.40 17.21
CA LEU A 496 4.00 -11.48 16.21
C LEU A 496 3.40 -12.90 16.09
N ASP A 497 3.71 -13.80 17.03
CA ASP A 497 3.22 -15.17 17.03
C ASP A 497 3.54 -15.94 15.73
N ASP A 498 4.74 -15.70 15.13
CA ASP A 498 5.17 -16.43 13.94
C ASP A 498 5.27 -17.93 14.25
N PRO A 499 4.54 -18.79 13.54
CA PRO A 499 4.48 -20.21 13.85
C PRO A 499 5.74 -20.98 13.42
N TYR A 500 6.71 -20.33 12.83
CA TYR A 500 7.92 -20.96 12.31
C TYR A 500 9.17 -20.44 12.98
N ARG A 501 10.28 -21.21 12.85
CA ARG A 501 11.64 -20.79 13.15
C ARG A 501 12.52 -21.06 11.95
N LEU A 502 13.52 -20.22 11.74
CA LEU A 502 14.54 -20.41 10.72
C LEU A 502 15.62 -21.39 11.21
N TRP A 503 16.45 -21.87 10.30
CA TRP A 503 17.44 -22.95 10.56
C TRP A 503 18.48 -22.66 11.65
N ASP A 504 18.71 -21.40 11.97
CA ASP A 504 19.71 -20.91 12.92
C ASP A 504 19.07 -20.24 14.16
N GLN A 505 17.79 -20.45 14.36
CA GLN A 505 17.03 -19.95 15.50
C GLN A 505 16.65 -21.08 16.46
N PRO A 506 16.60 -20.82 17.79
CA PRO A 506 16.12 -21.78 18.78
C PRO A 506 14.65 -22.16 18.65
#